data_2d665aa12dc4b92e8d989b20071e4fd7
#
_entry.id   2d665aa12dc4b92e8d989b20071e4fd7
#
_cell.length_a   1.000
_cell.length_b   1.000
_cell.length_c   1.000
_cell.angle_alpha   90.00
_cell.angle_beta   90.00
_cell.angle_gamma   90.00
#
_symmetry.space_group_name_H-M   'P 1'
#
loop_
_entity.id
_entity.type
_entity.pdbx_description
1 polymer ?
#
loop_
_entity_poly.entity_id
_entity_poly.type
_entity_poly.pdbx_seq_one_letter_code
_entity_poly.pdbx_strand_id
1 'polypeptide(L)'
;MSFYKNAGGMVCPTTRLELMEEIGIRIDRGQTNLNDIDTSKITDMSDLFYEFSQNVDVSLWNVSNVTNMRYMFHGCTDFNCDLSRWDVSKVEDMENMFAYCQHFNSDLSRWNVSKVKNMSYLFLDCREFNCDLSKWDVSSATNMAGMFINCYVFNSDLSKWDVSNVVEMNSMFNSCENFNSDLSKWDVSNVRYMTGMFNHCPKFCCDLSEWNTIKRYIYSPIDIYTSHL
;
A
#
# COMPACT_ATOMS: atom_id res chain seq x y z
N MET A 1 6.11 -30.01 15.33
CA MET A 1 4.73 -30.19 14.82
C MET A 1 4.79 -30.70 13.39
N SER A 2 3.93 -31.64 13.01
CA SER A 2 3.93 -32.18 11.64
C SER A 2 2.98 -31.28 10.83
N PHE A 3 3.53 -30.30 10.09
CA PHE A 3 2.73 -29.56 9.14
C PHE A 3 2.22 -30.49 8.05
N TYR A 4 0.96 -30.38 7.71
CA TYR A 4 0.40 -31.15 6.58
C TYR A 4 1.16 -30.73 5.32
N LYS A 5 1.63 -31.73 4.56
CA LYS A 5 2.21 -31.51 3.24
C LYS A 5 1.11 -31.63 2.19
N ASN A 6 1.15 -30.77 1.16
CA ASN A 6 0.28 -30.93 0.01
C ASN A 6 0.72 -32.12 -0.87
N ALA A 7 0.00 -32.43 -1.93
CA ALA A 7 0.30 -33.55 -2.84
C ALA A 7 1.70 -33.44 -3.50
N GLY A 8 2.28 -32.23 -3.56
CA GLY A 8 3.63 -31.97 -4.06
C GLY A 8 4.73 -32.05 -2.98
N GLY A 9 4.38 -32.35 -1.72
CA GLY A 9 5.32 -32.43 -0.60
C GLY A 9 5.71 -31.10 0.02
N MET A 10 5.13 -29.97 -0.43
CA MET A 10 5.32 -28.65 0.15
C MET A 10 4.60 -28.54 1.49
N VAL A 11 5.18 -27.81 2.44
CA VAL A 11 4.50 -27.44 3.68
C VAL A 11 3.33 -26.51 3.34
N CYS A 12 2.14 -26.83 3.89
CA CYS A 12 0.89 -26.15 3.58
C CYS A 12 0.20 -25.69 4.86
N PRO A 13 0.59 -24.53 5.44
CA PRO A 13 -0.07 -23.98 6.59
C PRO A 13 -1.52 -23.58 6.24
N THR A 14 -2.41 -23.67 7.22
CA THR A 14 -3.83 -23.38 7.06
C THR A 14 -4.26 -22.13 7.84
N THR A 15 -3.41 -21.67 8.75
CA THR A 15 -3.63 -20.51 9.57
C THR A 15 -2.43 -19.57 9.50
N ARG A 16 -2.65 -18.28 9.81
CA ARG A 16 -1.57 -17.29 9.92
C ARG A 16 -0.50 -17.72 10.92
N LEU A 17 -0.90 -18.27 12.07
CA LEU A 17 0.04 -18.69 13.10
C LEU A 17 0.96 -19.82 12.61
N GLU A 18 0.39 -20.85 11.96
CA GLU A 18 1.17 -21.93 11.36
C GLU A 18 2.16 -21.41 10.31
N LEU A 19 1.72 -20.42 9.49
CA LEU A 19 2.59 -19.79 8.50
C LEU A 19 3.74 -19.03 9.17
N MET A 20 3.48 -18.27 10.23
CA MET A 20 4.51 -17.55 11.00
C MET A 20 5.52 -18.51 11.63
N GLU A 21 5.06 -19.62 12.22
CA GLU A 21 5.94 -20.66 12.78
C GLU A 21 6.85 -21.26 11.70
N GLU A 22 6.29 -21.57 10.52
CA GLU A 22 7.09 -22.12 9.41
C GLU A 22 8.11 -21.11 8.87
N ILE A 23 7.71 -19.83 8.71
CA ILE A 23 8.63 -18.75 8.34
C ILE A 23 9.78 -18.68 9.35
N GLY A 24 9.49 -18.65 10.66
CA GLY A 24 10.50 -18.61 11.72
C GLY A 24 11.50 -19.76 11.60
N ILE A 25 11.00 -21.00 11.42
CA ILE A 25 11.85 -22.19 11.25
C ILE A 25 12.78 -22.06 10.02
N ARG A 26 12.30 -21.47 8.91
CA ARG A 26 13.11 -21.27 7.71
C ARG A 26 14.18 -20.22 7.92
N ILE A 27 13.79 -19.09 8.51
CA ILE A 27 14.69 -17.98 8.81
C ILE A 27 15.80 -18.39 9.79
N ASP A 28 15.49 -19.14 10.84
CA ASP A 28 16.48 -19.68 11.79
C ASP A 28 17.53 -20.59 11.10
N ARG A 29 17.17 -21.16 9.96
CA ARG A 29 18.07 -21.98 9.11
C ARG A 29 18.80 -21.15 8.05
N GLY A 30 18.64 -19.82 8.04
CA GLY A 30 19.21 -18.93 7.05
C GLY A 30 18.54 -18.99 5.67
N GLN A 31 17.30 -19.50 5.59
CA GLN A 31 16.54 -19.60 4.35
C GLN A 31 15.67 -18.35 4.17
N THR A 32 15.98 -17.51 3.20
CA THR A 32 15.19 -16.32 2.86
C THR A 32 14.32 -16.51 1.62
N ASN A 33 14.56 -17.56 0.82
CA ASN A 33 13.60 -17.96 -0.22
C ASN A 33 12.52 -18.85 0.40
N LEU A 34 11.29 -18.34 0.44
CA LEU A 34 10.15 -18.98 1.08
C LEU A 34 9.12 -19.52 0.07
N ASN A 35 9.48 -19.59 -1.21
CA ASN A 35 8.57 -19.97 -2.29
C ASN A 35 8.20 -21.46 -2.30
N ASP A 36 8.80 -22.27 -1.44
CA ASP A 36 8.47 -23.68 -1.21
C ASP A 36 7.40 -23.89 -0.11
N ILE A 37 6.77 -22.81 0.38
CA ILE A 37 5.61 -22.85 1.27
C ILE A 37 4.34 -22.69 0.43
N ASP A 38 3.40 -23.62 0.54
CA ASP A 38 2.08 -23.51 -0.10
C ASP A 38 1.15 -22.65 0.74
N THR A 39 0.95 -21.41 0.32
CA THR A 39 0.13 -20.41 1.03
C THR A 39 -1.33 -20.39 0.56
N SER A 40 -1.73 -21.31 -0.32
CA SER A 40 -3.05 -21.29 -0.98
C SER A 40 -4.28 -21.33 -0.05
N LYS A 41 -4.09 -21.75 1.21
CA LYS A 41 -5.17 -21.79 2.22
C LYS A 41 -5.20 -20.58 3.16
N ILE A 42 -4.22 -19.71 3.07
CA ILE A 42 -4.12 -18.54 3.94
C ILE A 42 -5.08 -17.45 3.47
N THR A 43 -5.82 -16.88 4.42
CA THR A 43 -6.75 -15.77 4.19
C THR A 43 -6.32 -14.50 4.90
N ASP A 44 -5.44 -14.59 5.89
CA ASP A 44 -4.89 -13.49 6.68
C ASP A 44 -3.36 -13.58 6.68
N MET A 45 -2.72 -12.53 6.16
CA MET A 45 -1.26 -12.37 6.13
C MET A 45 -0.80 -11.12 6.89
N SER A 46 -1.63 -10.61 7.82
CA SER A 46 -1.26 -9.44 8.61
C SER A 46 0.01 -9.67 9.42
N ASP A 47 0.85 -8.65 9.52
CA ASP A 47 2.09 -8.60 10.32
C ASP A 47 3.13 -9.72 10.07
N LEU A 48 3.04 -10.50 8.98
CA LEU A 48 3.89 -11.69 8.79
C LEU A 48 5.40 -11.37 8.83
N PHE A 49 5.79 -10.20 8.35
CA PHE A 49 7.19 -9.74 8.28
C PHE A 49 7.38 -8.39 8.97
N TYR A 50 6.54 -8.06 9.97
CA TYR A 50 6.62 -6.78 10.68
C TYR A 50 8.03 -6.52 11.23
N GLU A 51 8.66 -5.38 10.83
CA GLU A 51 10.04 -4.98 11.19
C GLU A 51 11.12 -6.04 10.87
N PHE A 52 10.88 -6.84 9.84
CA PHE A 52 11.80 -7.90 9.47
C PHE A 52 12.96 -7.33 8.64
N SER A 53 14.20 -7.55 9.10
CA SER A 53 15.40 -6.93 8.53
C SER A 53 16.01 -7.70 7.36
N GLN A 54 15.56 -8.93 7.08
CA GLN A 54 16.10 -9.73 5.98
C GLN A 54 15.23 -9.58 4.73
N ASN A 55 15.86 -9.48 3.57
CA ASN A 55 15.12 -9.51 2.31
C ASN A 55 14.66 -10.95 2.00
N VAL A 56 13.35 -11.17 2.02
CA VAL A 56 12.74 -12.48 1.74
C VAL A 56 12.21 -12.55 0.33
N ASP A 57 12.30 -13.74 -0.29
CA ASP A 57 11.67 -14.01 -1.57
C ASP A 57 10.38 -14.81 -1.37
N VAL A 58 9.27 -14.13 -1.66
CA VAL A 58 7.89 -14.63 -1.59
C VAL A 58 7.16 -14.45 -2.93
N SER A 59 7.91 -14.25 -4.01
CA SER A 59 7.41 -13.90 -5.34
C SER A 59 6.44 -14.93 -5.94
N LEU A 60 6.53 -16.19 -5.51
CA LEU A 60 5.68 -17.29 -5.99
C LEU A 60 4.55 -17.66 -5.02
N TRP A 61 4.35 -16.92 -3.95
CA TRP A 61 3.26 -17.21 -3.03
C TRP A 61 1.89 -17.08 -3.69
N ASN A 62 1.02 -18.04 -3.42
CA ASN A 62 -0.38 -17.95 -3.81
C ASN A 62 -1.16 -17.15 -2.76
N VAL A 63 -1.46 -15.90 -3.06
CA VAL A 63 -2.20 -14.99 -2.18
C VAL A 63 -3.66 -14.80 -2.60
N SER A 64 -4.16 -15.59 -3.57
CA SER A 64 -5.48 -15.40 -4.18
C SER A 64 -6.67 -15.61 -3.23
N ASN A 65 -6.44 -16.13 -2.02
CA ASN A 65 -7.45 -16.26 -0.97
C ASN A 65 -7.29 -15.24 0.17
N VAL A 66 -6.26 -14.40 0.11
CA VAL A 66 -5.97 -13.43 1.18
C VAL A 66 -6.95 -12.27 1.11
N THR A 67 -7.51 -11.90 2.26
CA THR A 67 -8.41 -10.76 2.44
C THR A 67 -7.79 -9.65 3.28
N ASN A 68 -6.77 -9.96 4.09
CA ASN A 68 -6.11 -9.05 5.01
C ASN A 68 -4.58 -9.12 4.86
N MET A 69 -3.97 -7.96 4.51
CA MET A 69 -2.51 -7.79 4.37
C MET A 69 -1.96 -6.63 5.22
N ARG A 70 -2.69 -6.24 6.29
CA ARG A 70 -2.26 -5.14 7.17
C ARG A 70 -0.87 -5.39 7.71
N TYR A 71 -0.01 -4.36 7.68
CA TYR A 71 1.34 -4.39 8.24
C TYR A 71 2.25 -5.53 7.75
N MET A 72 1.89 -6.23 6.65
CA MET A 72 2.58 -7.47 6.26
C MET A 72 4.09 -7.30 6.10
N PHE A 73 4.55 -6.18 5.54
CA PHE A 73 5.98 -5.86 5.35
C PHE A 73 6.37 -4.55 6.04
N HIS A 74 5.57 -4.06 7.00
CA HIS A 74 5.87 -2.83 7.72
C HIS A 74 7.28 -2.84 8.29
N GLY A 75 8.07 -1.79 8.02
CA GLY A 75 9.43 -1.66 8.55
C GLY A 75 10.49 -2.53 7.86
N CYS A 76 10.13 -3.26 6.81
CA CYS A 76 11.09 -4.06 6.03
C CYS A 76 11.90 -3.13 5.09
N THR A 77 12.88 -2.41 5.63
CA THR A 77 13.60 -1.33 4.93
C THR A 77 14.15 -1.74 3.56
N ASP A 78 14.75 -2.94 3.48
CA ASP A 78 15.43 -3.44 2.26
C ASP A 78 14.53 -4.34 1.39
N PHE A 79 13.26 -4.48 1.75
CA PHE A 79 12.34 -5.33 1.00
C PHE A 79 12.04 -4.76 -0.38
N ASN A 80 12.32 -5.55 -1.42
CA ASN A 80 12.00 -5.21 -2.81
C ASN A 80 11.80 -6.48 -3.66
N CYS A 81 11.04 -7.45 -3.13
CA CYS A 81 10.67 -8.67 -3.85
C CYS A 81 9.72 -8.36 -5.00
N ASP A 82 9.83 -9.09 -6.12
CA ASP A 82 8.90 -9.00 -7.24
C ASP A 82 7.52 -9.57 -6.85
N LEU A 83 6.53 -8.70 -6.69
CA LEU A 83 5.15 -9.04 -6.36
C LEU A 83 4.19 -8.92 -7.54
N SER A 84 4.69 -8.72 -8.76
CA SER A 84 3.88 -8.46 -9.96
C SER A 84 2.89 -9.58 -10.32
N ARG A 85 3.13 -10.79 -9.81
CA ARG A 85 2.30 -11.98 -10.05
C ARG A 85 1.25 -12.26 -8.98
N TRP A 86 1.25 -11.49 -7.90
CA TRP A 86 0.28 -11.72 -6.83
C TRP A 86 -1.13 -11.38 -7.26
N ASP A 87 -2.06 -12.30 -7.05
CA ASP A 87 -3.50 -12.06 -7.20
C ASP A 87 -4.07 -11.53 -5.88
N VAL A 88 -4.17 -10.20 -5.77
CA VAL A 88 -4.71 -9.51 -4.60
C VAL A 88 -6.20 -9.18 -4.72
N SER A 89 -6.91 -9.77 -5.67
CA SER A 89 -8.30 -9.42 -6.03
C SER A 89 -9.34 -9.66 -4.94
N LYS A 90 -8.97 -10.34 -3.85
CA LYS A 90 -9.82 -10.54 -2.68
C LYS A 90 -9.42 -9.69 -1.46
N VAL A 91 -8.30 -8.97 -1.54
CA VAL A 91 -7.82 -8.18 -0.41
C VAL A 91 -8.76 -7.00 -0.15
N GLU A 92 -9.14 -6.82 1.10
CA GLU A 92 -10.00 -5.73 1.58
C GLU A 92 -9.24 -4.71 2.43
N ASP A 93 -8.13 -5.11 3.05
CA ASP A 93 -7.33 -4.26 3.94
C ASP A 93 -5.83 -4.38 3.64
N MET A 94 -5.21 -3.24 3.28
CA MET A 94 -3.77 -3.09 3.02
C MET A 94 -3.13 -2.01 3.91
N GLU A 95 -3.76 -1.66 5.05
CA GLU A 95 -3.21 -0.65 5.95
C GLU A 95 -1.76 -0.92 6.30
N ASN A 96 -0.89 0.09 6.12
CA ASN A 96 0.54 0.03 6.45
C ASN A 96 1.33 -1.14 5.81
N MET A 97 0.82 -1.79 4.75
CA MET A 97 1.43 -3.02 4.23
C MET A 97 2.91 -2.87 3.88
N PHE A 98 3.31 -1.75 3.26
CA PHE A 98 4.69 -1.45 2.89
C PHE A 98 5.26 -0.24 3.63
N ALA A 99 4.61 0.23 4.70
CA ALA A 99 5.11 1.38 5.44
C ALA A 99 6.56 1.17 5.89
N TYR A 100 7.42 2.18 5.66
CA TYR A 100 8.85 2.16 5.94
C TYR A 100 9.69 1.15 5.13
N CYS A 101 9.16 0.60 4.04
CA CYS A 101 9.94 -0.15 3.05
C CYS A 101 10.67 0.83 2.13
N GLN A 102 11.79 1.43 2.60
CA GLN A 102 12.40 2.60 1.94
C GLN A 102 12.87 2.34 0.50
N HIS A 103 13.32 1.12 0.20
CA HIS A 103 13.82 0.70 -1.12
C HIS A 103 12.77 -0.04 -1.96
N PHE A 104 11.51 -0.11 -1.50
CA PHE A 104 10.46 -0.82 -2.22
C PHE A 104 10.05 -0.08 -3.49
N ASN A 105 10.14 -0.77 -4.63
CA ASN A 105 9.68 -0.26 -5.93
C ASN A 105 9.28 -1.39 -6.89
N SER A 106 8.66 -2.45 -6.38
CA SER A 106 8.12 -3.54 -7.21
C SER A 106 7.00 -3.06 -8.14
N ASP A 107 6.85 -3.68 -9.30
CA ASP A 107 5.77 -3.38 -10.24
C ASP A 107 4.42 -3.93 -9.74
N LEU A 108 3.57 -3.03 -9.29
CA LEU A 108 2.21 -3.32 -8.82
C LEU A 108 1.12 -2.88 -9.82
N SER A 109 1.50 -2.45 -11.03
CA SER A 109 0.59 -1.85 -12.01
C SER A 109 -0.57 -2.76 -12.44
N ARG A 110 -0.41 -4.08 -12.23
CA ARG A 110 -1.41 -5.10 -12.58
C ARG A 110 -2.26 -5.59 -11.41
N TRP A 111 -2.02 -5.08 -10.22
CA TRP A 111 -2.81 -5.50 -9.07
C TRP A 111 -4.27 -5.07 -9.23
N ASN A 112 -5.18 -6.01 -8.99
CA ASN A 112 -6.60 -5.72 -8.89
C ASN A 112 -6.94 -5.36 -7.43
N VAL A 113 -7.01 -4.06 -7.14
CA VAL A 113 -7.30 -3.54 -5.80
C VAL A 113 -8.76 -3.12 -5.62
N SER A 114 -9.65 -3.52 -6.53
CA SER A 114 -11.05 -3.06 -6.58
C SER A 114 -11.89 -3.39 -5.34
N LYS A 115 -11.41 -4.28 -4.46
CA LYS A 115 -12.08 -4.59 -3.19
C LYS A 115 -11.43 -3.94 -1.97
N VAL A 116 -10.29 -3.29 -2.13
CA VAL A 116 -9.57 -2.70 -0.99
C VAL A 116 -10.32 -1.47 -0.48
N LYS A 117 -10.67 -1.50 0.79
CA LYS A 117 -11.39 -0.42 1.50
C LYS A 117 -10.44 0.48 2.27
N ASN A 118 -9.38 -0.10 2.82
CA ASN A 118 -8.41 0.60 3.64
C ASN A 118 -7.01 0.52 3.02
N MET A 119 -6.52 1.67 2.54
CA MET A 119 -5.19 1.86 1.96
C MET A 119 -4.37 2.86 2.80
N SER A 120 -4.78 3.14 4.06
CA SER A 120 -4.09 4.12 4.88
C SER A 120 -2.64 3.71 5.12
N TYR A 121 -1.73 4.66 4.93
CA TYR A 121 -0.29 4.50 5.13
C TYR A 121 0.37 3.38 4.31
N LEU A 122 -0.29 2.92 3.22
CA LEU A 122 0.16 1.76 2.44
C LEU A 122 1.63 1.85 2.01
N PHE A 123 2.07 3.03 1.55
CA PHE A 123 3.43 3.30 1.10
C PHE A 123 4.13 4.39 1.94
N LEU A 124 3.71 4.60 3.20
CA LEU A 124 4.35 5.56 4.09
C LEU A 124 5.88 5.32 4.14
N ASP A 125 6.67 6.36 3.85
CA ASP A 125 8.15 6.34 3.83
C ASP A 125 8.77 5.31 2.85
N CYS A 126 8.06 4.97 1.76
CA CYS A 126 8.60 4.23 0.62
C CYS A 126 9.32 5.23 -0.31
N ARG A 127 10.56 5.60 0.04
CA ARG A 127 11.28 6.76 -0.55
C ARG A 127 11.58 6.62 -2.03
N GLU A 128 11.76 5.38 -2.51
CA GLU A 128 12.10 5.04 -3.90
C GLU A 128 10.88 4.59 -4.72
N PHE A 129 9.69 4.54 -4.12
CA PHE A 129 8.49 4.04 -4.77
C PHE A 129 7.98 5.00 -5.85
N ASN A 130 7.89 4.50 -7.09
CA ASN A 130 7.33 5.23 -8.23
C ASN A 130 6.68 4.28 -9.26
N CYS A 131 5.97 3.27 -8.80
CA CYS A 131 5.20 2.38 -9.68
C CYS A 131 4.03 3.12 -10.35
N ASP A 132 3.72 2.75 -11.60
CA ASP A 132 2.53 3.26 -12.30
C ASP A 132 1.25 2.66 -11.69
N LEU A 133 0.48 3.48 -11.00
CA LEU A 133 -0.80 3.11 -10.38
C LEU A 133 -2.01 3.64 -11.16
N SER A 134 -1.82 4.19 -12.36
CA SER A 134 -2.88 4.83 -13.16
C SER A 134 -4.07 3.92 -13.50
N LYS A 135 -3.87 2.61 -13.43
CA LYS A 135 -4.89 1.59 -13.74
C LYS A 135 -5.56 0.97 -12.52
N TRP A 136 -5.17 1.37 -11.32
CA TRP A 136 -5.81 0.87 -10.11
C TRP A 136 -7.26 1.33 -10.05
N ASP A 137 -8.18 0.39 -9.84
CA ASP A 137 -9.56 0.67 -9.48
C ASP A 137 -9.65 0.83 -7.97
N VAL A 138 -9.71 2.07 -7.51
CA VAL A 138 -9.78 2.43 -6.09
C VAL A 138 -11.20 2.80 -5.64
N SER A 139 -12.21 2.52 -6.45
CA SER A 139 -13.59 2.95 -6.22
C SER A 139 -14.22 2.41 -4.93
N SER A 140 -13.68 1.31 -4.36
CA SER A 140 -14.14 0.79 -3.06
C SER A 140 -13.44 1.42 -1.86
N ALA A 141 -12.38 2.20 -2.07
CA ALA A 141 -11.59 2.74 -0.96
C ALA A 141 -12.35 3.81 -0.18
N THR A 142 -12.26 3.72 1.15
CA THR A 142 -12.87 4.68 2.08
C THR A 142 -11.82 5.42 2.90
N ASN A 143 -10.61 4.85 3.05
CA ASN A 143 -9.51 5.45 3.80
C ASN A 143 -8.21 5.37 2.99
N MET A 144 -7.65 6.55 2.66
CA MET A 144 -6.37 6.75 1.99
C MET A 144 -5.44 7.68 2.80
N ALA A 145 -5.70 7.84 4.11
CA ALA A 145 -4.88 8.71 4.95
C ALA A 145 -3.40 8.30 4.89
N GLY A 146 -2.52 9.26 4.66
CA GLY A 146 -1.07 9.06 4.67
C GLY A 146 -0.51 8.09 3.64
N MET A 147 -1.29 7.71 2.61
CA MET A 147 -0.93 6.62 1.69
C MET A 147 0.46 6.75 1.08
N PHE A 148 0.90 7.97 0.79
CA PHE A 148 2.18 8.26 0.13
C PHE A 148 3.07 9.22 0.92
N ILE A 149 2.90 9.36 2.26
CA ILE A 149 3.78 10.22 3.05
C ILE A 149 5.25 9.85 2.79
N ASN A 150 6.10 10.85 2.51
CA ASN A 150 7.54 10.67 2.25
C ASN A 150 7.87 9.79 1.02
N CYS A 151 6.96 9.64 0.07
CA CYS A 151 7.27 9.03 -1.22
C CYS A 151 7.90 10.09 -2.14
N TYR A 152 9.18 10.44 -1.91
CA TYR A 152 9.84 11.60 -2.51
C TYR A 152 9.86 11.61 -4.05
N VAL A 153 9.94 10.43 -4.67
CA VAL A 153 10.05 10.28 -6.13
C VAL A 153 8.72 9.95 -6.81
N PHE A 154 7.66 9.70 -6.03
CA PHE A 154 6.37 9.27 -6.55
C PHE A 154 5.72 10.33 -7.43
N ASN A 155 5.32 9.94 -8.65
CA ASN A 155 4.59 10.81 -9.59
C ASN A 155 3.76 10.01 -10.62
N SER A 156 3.01 9.00 -10.17
CA SER A 156 2.05 8.30 -11.03
C SER A 156 0.88 9.22 -11.41
N ASP A 157 0.32 9.02 -12.61
CA ASP A 157 -0.91 9.70 -13.03
C ASP A 157 -2.13 9.10 -12.31
N LEU A 158 -2.71 9.85 -11.40
CA LEU A 158 -3.88 9.46 -10.62
C LEU A 158 -5.17 10.15 -11.08
N SER A 159 -5.14 10.85 -12.21
CA SER A 159 -6.26 11.67 -12.71
C SER A 159 -7.56 10.89 -12.93
N LYS A 160 -7.45 9.56 -13.13
CA LYS A 160 -8.60 8.67 -13.41
C LYS A 160 -9.09 7.88 -12.19
N TRP A 161 -8.48 8.08 -11.03
CA TRP A 161 -8.94 7.41 -9.82
C TRP A 161 -10.34 7.89 -9.43
N ASP A 162 -11.24 6.96 -9.20
CA ASP A 162 -12.55 7.24 -8.60
C ASP A 162 -12.39 7.23 -7.07
N VAL A 163 -12.35 8.42 -6.49
CA VAL A 163 -12.21 8.63 -5.04
C VAL A 163 -13.53 9.03 -4.38
N SER A 164 -14.64 8.90 -5.08
CA SER A 164 -15.96 9.37 -4.63
C SER A 164 -16.46 8.72 -3.33
N ASN A 165 -15.92 7.55 -2.95
CA ASN A 165 -16.25 6.87 -1.70
C ASN A 165 -15.26 7.18 -0.55
N VAL A 166 -14.19 7.93 -0.81
CA VAL A 166 -13.16 8.19 0.20
C VAL A 166 -13.65 9.20 1.23
N VAL A 167 -13.41 8.90 2.51
CA VAL A 167 -13.75 9.73 3.66
C VAL A 167 -12.50 10.37 4.27
N GLU A 168 -11.36 9.66 4.26
CA GLU A 168 -10.11 10.06 4.91
C GLU A 168 -8.96 10.14 3.93
N MET A 169 -8.39 11.36 3.77
CA MET A 169 -7.23 11.69 2.92
C MET A 169 -6.19 12.54 3.65
N ASN A 170 -6.19 12.56 5.02
CA ASN A 170 -5.20 13.35 5.77
C ASN A 170 -3.79 12.98 5.32
N SER A 171 -2.97 13.99 5.04
CA SER A 171 -1.54 13.83 4.70
C SER A 171 -1.24 12.88 3.54
N MET A 172 -2.21 12.58 2.66
CA MET A 172 -2.08 11.53 1.64
C MET A 172 -0.80 11.66 0.80
N PHE A 173 -0.41 12.86 0.43
CA PHE A 173 0.79 13.16 -0.36
C PHE A 173 1.83 13.99 0.39
N ASN A 174 1.76 14.05 1.72
CA ASN A 174 2.71 14.84 2.50
C ASN A 174 4.16 14.44 2.16
N SER A 175 4.99 15.45 1.81
CA SER A 175 6.39 15.27 1.41
C SER A 175 6.60 14.43 0.13
N CYS A 176 5.61 14.40 -0.78
CA CYS A 176 5.79 13.86 -2.13
C CYS A 176 6.42 14.94 -3.03
N GLU A 177 7.75 15.06 -2.99
CA GLU A 177 8.48 16.17 -3.61
C GLU A 177 8.31 16.26 -5.14
N ASN A 178 8.08 15.12 -5.80
CA ASN A 178 7.95 15.04 -7.25
C ASN A 178 6.50 14.96 -7.73
N PHE A 179 5.53 14.81 -6.84
CA PHE A 179 4.13 14.59 -7.20
C PHE A 179 3.49 15.80 -7.88
N ASN A 180 2.89 15.57 -9.05
CA ASN A 180 2.16 16.60 -9.80
C ASN A 180 1.11 16.01 -10.76
N SER A 181 0.31 15.04 -10.30
CA SER A 181 -0.84 14.53 -11.07
C SER A 181 -1.98 15.55 -11.12
N ASP A 182 -2.74 15.56 -12.21
CA ASP A 182 -3.97 16.37 -12.32
C ASP A 182 -5.11 15.71 -11.53
N LEU A 183 -5.46 16.31 -10.40
CA LEU A 183 -6.52 15.84 -9.51
C LEU A 183 -7.80 16.71 -9.63
N SER A 184 -7.87 17.65 -10.57
CA SER A 184 -8.97 18.62 -10.70
C SER A 184 -10.35 17.96 -10.83
N LYS A 185 -10.41 16.74 -11.35
CA LYS A 185 -11.66 15.99 -11.59
C LYS A 185 -12.02 14.99 -10.51
N TRP A 186 -11.23 14.91 -9.43
CA TRP A 186 -11.60 14.04 -8.31
C TRP A 186 -12.90 14.52 -7.65
N ASP A 187 -13.84 13.59 -7.45
CA ASP A 187 -15.01 13.85 -6.62
C ASP A 187 -14.67 13.63 -5.15
N VAL A 188 -14.38 14.71 -4.45
CA VAL A 188 -14.04 14.72 -3.02
C VAL A 188 -15.24 15.05 -2.13
N SER A 189 -16.47 14.93 -2.64
CA SER A 189 -17.68 15.35 -1.94
C SER A 189 -17.94 14.60 -0.63
N ASN A 190 -17.47 13.37 -0.52
CA ASN A 190 -17.57 12.54 0.69
C ASN A 190 -16.38 12.68 1.64
N VAL A 191 -15.30 13.37 1.24
CA VAL A 191 -14.10 13.51 2.08
C VAL A 191 -14.41 14.40 3.28
N ARG A 192 -14.08 13.92 4.47
CA ARG A 192 -14.25 14.63 5.74
C ARG A 192 -12.94 15.09 6.36
N TYR A 193 -11.85 14.39 6.04
CA TYR A 193 -10.53 14.63 6.61
C TYR A 193 -9.49 14.67 5.50
N MET A 194 -8.88 15.86 5.26
CA MET A 194 -7.82 16.03 4.27
C MET A 194 -6.73 17.02 4.73
N THR A 195 -6.54 17.15 6.04
CA THR A 195 -5.54 18.06 6.63
C THR A 195 -4.14 17.66 6.17
N GLY A 196 -3.35 18.63 5.72
CA GLY A 196 -1.94 18.42 5.35
C GLY A 196 -1.72 17.57 4.11
N MET A 197 -2.74 17.37 3.27
CA MET A 197 -2.70 16.46 2.12
C MET A 197 -1.51 16.70 1.19
N PHE A 198 -1.15 17.97 0.96
CA PHE A 198 -0.07 18.37 0.05
C PHE A 198 1.05 19.13 0.77
N ASN A 199 1.20 18.99 2.09
CA ASN A 199 2.30 19.60 2.81
C ASN A 199 3.64 19.13 2.22
N HIS A 200 4.58 20.06 1.99
CA HIS A 200 5.89 19.74 1.43
C HIS A 200 5.87 19.08 0.04
N CYS A 201 4.91 19.46 -0.83
CA CYS A 201 4.81 19.02 -2.23
C CYS A 201 5.19 20.16 -3.18
N PRO A 202 6.47 20.53 -3.33
CA PRO A 202 6.90 21.74 -4.04
C PRO A 202 6.58 21.75 -5.54
N LYS A 203 6.37 20.60 -6.16
CA LYS A 203 6.01 20.50 -7.58
C LYS A 203 4.51 20.43 -7.84
N PHE A 204 3.69 20.24 -6.80
CA PHE A 204 2.26 20.15 -6.98
C PHE A 204 1.66 21.51 -7.32
N CYS A 205 1.05 21.62 -8.50
CA CYS A 205 0.48 22.89 -9.00
C CYS A 205 -0.90 22.72 -9.64
N CYS A 206 -1.61 21.60 -9.36
CA CYS A 206 -2.94 21.36 -9.89
C CYS A 206 -3.94 22.40 -9.35
N ASP A 207 -4.80 22.93 -10.23
CA ASP A 207 -5.93 23.79 -9.83
C ASP A 207 -7.04 22.91 -9.20
N LEU A 208 -7.29 23.11 -7.92
CA LEU A 208 -8.30 22.43 -7.14
C LEU A 208 -9.55 23.29 -6.87
N SER A 209 -9.77 24.36 -7.62
CA SER A 209 -10.90 25.27 -7.42
C SER A 209 -12.28 24.60 -7.56
N GLU A 210 -12.35 23.51 -8.34
CA GLU A 210 -13.55 22.69 -8.52
C GLU A 210 -13.88 21.80 -7.30
N TRP A 211 -12.97 21.65 -6.35
CA TRP A 211 -13.22 20.87 -5.13
C TRP A 211 -14.16 21.63 -4.17
N ASN A 212 -15.46 21.63 -4.49
CA ASN A 212 -16.48 22.46 -3.82
C ASN A 212 -16.72 22.19 -2.34
N THR A 213 -16.13 21.15 -1.77
CA THR A 213 -16.38 20.69 -0.37
C THR A 213 -15.47 21.32 0.66
N ILE A 214 -14.44 22.04 0.23
CA ILE A 214 -13.42 22.63 1.12
C ILE A 214 -14.01 23.61 2.17
N LYS A 215 -15.24 24.07 2.01
CA LYS A 215 -15.85 25.08 2.90
C LYS A 215 -16.33 24.57 4.26
N ARG A 216 -16.38 23.26 4.54
CA ARG A 216 -17.05 22.77 5.75
C ARG A 216 -16.17 22.16 6.86
N TYR A 217 -14.95 21.65 6.59
CA TYR A 217 -14.20 20.88 7.58
C TYR A 217 -12.68 21.09 7.59
N ILE A 218 -12.19 22.21 7.07
CA ILE A 218 -10.78 22.56 7.19
C ILE A 218 -10.55 23.24 8.53
N TYR A 219 -10.24 22.48 9.55
CA TYR A 219 -9.47 22.99 10.68
C TYR A 219 -7.99 22.89 10.33
N SER A 220 -7.54 23.77 9.57
CA SER A 220 -6.23 24.32 9.22
C SER A 220 -6.22 24.67 7.76
N PRO A 221 -5.70 25.84 7.35
CA PRO A 221 -5.63 26.12 5.93
C PRO A 221 -4.86 24.99 5.26
N ILE A 222 -5.27 24.59 4.07
CA ILE A 222 -4.37 23.93 3.14
C ILE A 222 -3.17 24.89 3.08
N ASP A 223 -2.06 24.51 3.71
CA ASP A 223 -0.81 25.22 3.53
C ASP A 223 -0.33 24.90 2.11
N ILE A 224 -1.09 25.40 1.14
CA ILE A 224 -0.61 25.53 -0.22
C ILE A 224 0.44 26.63 -0.08
N TYR A 225 1.68 26.23 0.11
CA TYR A 225 2.80 27.12 -0.12
C TYR A 225 2.83 27.42 -1.62
N THR A 226 1.95 28.33 -2.04
CA THR A 226 2.16 29.11 -3.25
C THR A 226 3.27 30.10 -2.93
N SER A 227 4.50 29.65 -2.91
CA SER A 227 5.65 30.54 -3.07
C SER A 227 5.76 30.90 -4.54
N HIS A 228 4.91 31.81 -5.00
CA HIS A 228 5.14 32.62 -6.18
C HIS A 228 4.45 33.98 -5.96
N LEU A 229 5.23 34.87 -5.38
CA LEU A 229 5.26 36.29 -5.70
C LEU A 229 6.63 36.59 -6.27
#